data_25343e8a3185652b7acf3e265c666e74
#
_entry.id   25343e8a3185652b7acf3e265c666e74
#
_cell.length_a   1.000
_cell.length_b   1.000
_cell.length_c   1.000
_cell.angle_alpha   90.00
_cell.angle_beta   90.00
_cell.angle_gamma   90.00
#
_symmetry.space_group_name_H-M   'P 1'
#
loop_
_entity.id
_entity.type
_entity.pdbx_description
1 polymer ?
#
loop_
_entity_poly.entity_id
_entity_poly.type
_entity_poly.pdbx_seq_one_letter_code
_entity_poly.pdbx_strand_id
1 'polypeptide(L)'
;MTKNFNLESLDKDYLFHPVTNLKSHLTDEMLILEKGEGIYVFDKDGKQYIDGLAGLWCTSLGHGVSELAEVAKEQMTKLGYSTLFSSKSHEPAILLAEKLIEMSPFSSGKVFFGLSGSDANDTQYKLFTYANNKLGKPEKKKILARKKGYHGVTVASASMTGLPNQHKLFDLPKEHFIHTETPHYFKEGKIGRAHV
;
A
#
# COMPACT_ATOMS: atom_id res chain seq x y z
N MET A 1 19.50 -31.24 12.28
CA MET A 1 19.53 -31.57 10.84
C MET A 1 18.79 -30.47 10.10
N THR A 2 19.48 -29.53 9.54
CA THR A 2 18.90 -28.49 8.67
C THR A 2 18.49 -29.19 7.38
N LYS A 3 17.17 -29.31 7.14
CA LYS A 3 16.65 -29.74 5.84
C LYS A 3 17.14 -28.74 4.81
N ASN A 4 17.95 -29.19 3.87
CA ASN A 4 18.34 -28.37 2.72
C ASN A 4 17.09 -28.23 1.82
N PHE A 5 16.34 -27.12 2.01
CA PHE A 5 15.19 -26.83 1.19
C PHE A 5 15.66 -26.24 -0.15
N ASN A 6 15.17 -26.76 -1.25
CA ASN A 6 15.30 -26.09 -2.53
C ASN A 6 14.26 -24.94 -2.55
N LEU A 7 14.69 -23.75 -2.14
CA LEU A 7 13.81 -22.57 -2.02
C LEU A 7 13.20 -22.16 -3.36
N GLU A 8 13.93 -22.31 -4.46
CA GLU A 8 13.43 -22.00 -5.80
C GLU A 8 12.27 -22.92 -6.23
N SER A 9 12.39 -24.24 -5.91
CA SER A 9 11.30 -25.19 -6.16
C SER A 9 10.09 -24.87 -5.30
N LEU A 10 10.29 -24.60 -4.01
CA LEU A 10 9.21 -24.29 -3.09
C LEU A 10 8.49 -22.99 -3.48
N ASP A 11 9.22 -21.99 -3.93
CA ASP A 11 8.65 -20.73 -4.42
C ASP A 11 7.74 -20.98 -5.63
N LYS A 12 8.25 -21.67 -6.65
CA LYS A 12 7.51 -22.01 -7.88
C LYS A 12 6.27 -22.86 -7.62
N ASP A 13 6.33 -23.72 -6.62
CA ASP A 13 5.24 -24.66 -6.29
C ASP A 13 4.14 -24.00 -5.42
N TYR A 14 4.51 -23.08 -4.54
CA TYR A 14 3.60 -22.63 -3.49
C TYR A 14 3.37 -21.12 -3.39
N LEU A 15 4.24 -20.27 -3.98
CA LEU A 15 4.13 -18.82 -3.84
C LEU A 15 3.52 -18.17 -5.07
N PHE A 16 2.39 -17.49 -4.89
CA PHE A 16 1.76 -16.71 -5.94
C PHE A 16 2.33 -15.29 -5.96
N HIS A 17 3.12 -14.96 -6.99
CA HIS A 17 3.72 -13.64 -7.15
C HIS A 17 2.75 -12.64 -7.78
N PRO A 18 2.43 -11.50 -7.08
CA PRO A 18 1.63 -10.44 -7.68
C PRO A 18 2.40 -9.71 -8.79
N VAL A 19 1.66 -9.15 -9.76
CA VAL A 19 2.23 -8.36 -10.88
C VAL A 19 3.32 -9.12 -11.68
N THR A 20 3.24 -10.44 -11.70
CA THR A 20 4.22 -11.33 -12.33
C THR A 20 3.55 -12.19 -13.39
N ASN A 21 4.22 -12.41 -14.52
CA ASN A 21 3.80 -13.43 -15.48
C ASN A 21 4.17 -14.80 -14.91
N LEU A 22 3.20 -15.50 -14.34
CA LEU A 22 3.45 -16.78 -13.66
C LEU A 22 4.00 -17.85 -14.59
N LYS A 23 3.69 -17.80 -15.89
CA LYS A 23 4.22 -18.77 -16.85
C LYS A 23 5.73 -18.58 -17.07
N SER A 24 6.19 -17.35 -17.21
CA SER A 24 7.64 -17.08 -17.35
C SER A 24 8.37 -17.30 -16.02
N HIS A 25 7.75 -16.98 -14.89
CA HIS A 25 8.31 -17.20 -13.57
C HIS A 25 8.76 -18.64 -13.30
N LEU A 26 8.07 -19.64 -13.89
CA LEU A 26 8.47 -21.04 -13.76
C LEU A 26 9.84 -21.35 -14.37
N THR A 27 10.29 -20.56 -15.36
CA THR A 27 11.55 -20.73 -16.08
C THR A 27 12.58 -19.66 -15.81
N ASP A 28 12.14 -18.51 -15.24
CA ASP A 28 13.02 -17.40 -14.93
C ASP A 28 13.99 -17.75 -13.78
N GLU A 29 15.18 -17.16 -13.83
CA GLU A 29 16.11 -17.16 -12.71
C GLU A 29 15.55 -16.30 -11.57
N MET A 30 15.61 -16.81 -10.36
CA MET A 30 15.02 -16.17 -9.19
C MET A 30 16.07 -15.47 -8.35
N LEU A 31 15.75 -14.25 -7.91
CA LEU A 31 16.51 -13.52 -6.93
C LEU A 31 15.91 -13.74 -5.53
N ILE A 32 16.53 -14.62 -4.75
CA ILE A 32 16.11 -14.88 -3.37
C ILE A 32 16.95 -14.00 -2.44
N LEU A 33 16.31 -13.00 -1.86
CA LEU A 33 16.94 -12.07 -0.93
C LEU A 33 16.95 -12.66 0.48
N GLU A 34 18.09 -12.54 1.18
CA GLU A 34 18.28 -13.06 2.52
C GLU A 34 18.52 -11.96 3.56
N LYS A 35 19.23 -10.89 3.20
CA LYS A 35 19.66 -9.83 4.13
C LYS A 35 19.45 -8.44 3.51
N GLY A 36 19.19 -7.46 4.38
CA GLY A 36 19.25 -6.04 4.03
C GLY A 36 20.11 -5.25 5.02
N GLU A 37 20.87 -4.25 4.53
CA GLU A 37 21.68 -3.36 5.33
C GLU A 37 21.82 -1.97 4.68
N GLY A 38 21.32 -0.95 5.33
CA GLY A 38 21.24 0.40 4.76
C GLY A 38 20.46 0.41 3.44
N ILE A 39 21.11 0.81 2.36
CA ILE A 39 20.52 0.83 1.00
C ILE A 39 20.75 -0.46 0.21
N TYR A 40 21.36 -1.46 0.81
CA TYR A 40 21.73 -2.69 0.12
C TYR A 40 20.88 -3.87 0.55
N VAL A 41 20.64 -4.77 -0.39
CA VAL A 41 20.09 -6.11 -0.15
C VAL A 41 21.09 -7.15 -0.67
N PHE A 42 21.04 -8.34 -0.09
CA PHE A 42 21.94 -9.45 -0.39
C PHE A 42 21.11 -10.68 -0.70
N ASP A 43 21.50 -11.40 -1.74
CA ASP A 43 20.89 -12.69 -2.04
C ASP A 43 21.47 -13.83 -1.16
N LYS A 44 20.89 -15.02 -1.33
CA LYS A 44 21.32 -16.24 -0.63
C LYS A 44 22.78 -16.63 -0.84
N ASP A 45 23.41 -16.13 -1.90
CA ASP A 45 24.82 -16.40 -2.24
C ASP A 45 25.73 -15.27 -1.76
N GLY A 46 25.18 -14.28 -1.06
CA GLY A 46 25.89 -13.12 -0.49
C GLY A 46 26.21 -12.01 -1.49
N LYS A 47 25.67 -12.07 -2.71
CA LYS A 47 25.87 -11.02 -3.69
C LYS A 47 25.03 -9.80 -3.32
N GLN A 48 25.66 -8.63 -3.40
CA GLN A 48 25.10 -7.34 -3.01
C GLN A 48 24.41 -6.64 -4.19
N TYR A 49 23.27 -6.02 -3.89
CA TYR A 49 22.49 -5.20 -4.81
C TYR A 49 22.07 -3.89 -4.13
N ILE A 50 21.94 -2.82 -4.90
CA ILE A 50 21.33 -1.57 -4.41
C ILE A 50 19.82 -1.73 -4.49
N ASP A 51 19.12 -1.55 -3.36
CA ASP A 51 17.66 -1.49 -3.33
C ASP A 51 17.15 -0.10 -3.73
N GLY A 52 17.16 0.18 -5.03
CA GLY A 52 16.72 1.46 -5.59
C GLY A 52 15.24 1.76 -5.45
N LEU A 53 14.42 0.77 -5.04
CA LEU A 53 13.00 0.96 -4.76
C LEU A 53 12.69 1.08 -3.26
N ALA A 54 13.70 0.98 -2.38
CA ALA A 54 13.51 1.02 -0.93
C ALA A 54 12.37 0.09 -0.46
N GLY A 55 12.43 -1.19 -0.87
CA GLY A 55 11.41 -2.19 -0.56
C GLY A 55 10.01 -1.81 -1.07
N LEU A 56 9.90 -1.18 -2.22
CA LEU A 56 8.70 -0.54 -2.78
C LEU A 56 8.20 0.62 -1.90
N TRP A 57 9.12 1.56 -1.61
CA TRP A 57 8.91 2.80 -0.84
C TRP A 57 8.59 2.59 0.65
N CYS A 58 8.92 1.45 1.19
CA CYS A 58 8.62 1.10 2.58
C CYS A 58 9.82 1.20 3.53
N THR A 59 11.06 1.22 3.01
CA THR A 59 12.29 1.22 3.80
C THR A 59 13.08 2.54 3.67
N SER A 60 12.40 3.68 3.86
CA SER A 60 13.00 5.01 3.70
C SER A 60 14.18 5.30 4.63
N LEU A 61 14.26 4.60 5.76
CA LEU A 61 15.39 4.67 6.71
C LEU A 61 16.50 3.65 6.40
N GLY A 62 16.31 2.84 5.36
CA GLY A 62 17.17 1.71 5.04
C GLY A 62 16.77 0.43 5.77
N HIS A 63 17.50 -0.63 5.43
CA HIS A 63 17.34 -1.95 6.05
C HIS A 63 18.21 -2.06 7.32
N GLY A 64 17.80 -2.91 8.26
CA GLY A 64 18.60 -3.27 9.43
C GLY A 64 18.70 -2.20 10.52
N VAL A 65 17.69 -1.30 10.64
CA VAL A 65 17.62 -0.27 11.67
C VAL A 65 17.34 -0.91 13.03
N SER A 66 18.36 -1.05 13.85
CA SER A 66 18.32 -1.76 15.14
C SER A 66 17.34 -1.12 16.13
N GLU A 67 17.26 0.21 16.17
CA GLU A 67 16.38 0.95 17.07
C GLU A 67 14.90 0.61 16.81
N LEU A 68 14.51 0.47 15.56
CA LEU A 68 13.14 0.07 15.20
C LEU A 68 12.85 -1.39 15.61
N ALA A 69 13.84 -2.25 15.45
CA ALA A 69 13.71 -3.67 15.82
C ALA A 69 13.56 -3.84 17.33
N GLU A 70 14.33 -3.12 18.15
CA GLU A 70 14.24 -3.18 19.60
C GLU A 70 12.90 -2.61 20.11
N VAL A 71 12.44 -1.46 19.60
CA VAL A 71 11.12 -0.89 19.96
C VAL A 71 9.98 -1.86 19.60
N ALA A 72 10.05 -2.49 18.43
CA ALA A 72 9.08 -3.51 18.02
C ALA A 72 9.08 -4.71 18.98
N LYS A 73 10.25 -5.23 19.32
CA LYS A 73 10.42 -6.34 20.26
C LYS A 73 9.86 -6.01 21.65
N GLU A 74 10.17 -4.85 22.20
CA GLU A 74 9.64 -4.39 23.50
C GLU A 74 8.13 -4.29 23.49
N GLN A 75 7.56 -3.63 22.46
CA GLN A 75 6.13 -3.47 22.36
C GLN A 75 5.41 -4.82 22.16
N MET A 76 5.94 -5.70 21.32
CA MET A 76 5.36 -7.04 21.10
C MET A 76 5.42 -7.91 22.37
N THR A 77 6.45 -7.74 23.20
CA THR A 77 6.56 -8.42 24.48
C THR A 77 5.55 -7.87 25.50
N LYS A 78 5.33 -6.55 25.52
CA LYS A 78 4.39 -5.87 26.42
C LYS A 78 2.94 -6.10 26.02
N LEU A 79 2.62 -5.89 24.74
CA LEU A 79 1.28 -6.05 24.16
C LEU A 79 1.41 -6.19 22.64
N GLY A 80 1.43 -7.42 22.13
CA GLY A 80 1.63 -7.71 20.71
C GLY A 80 0.44 -7.37 19.82
N TYR A 81 -0.78 -7.40 20.38
CA TYR A 81 -2.01 -7.05 19.67
C TYR A 81 -3.11 -6.59 20.63
N SER A 82 -3.90 -5.59 20.20
CA SER A 82 -5.17 -5.23 20.82
C SER A 82 -6.09 -4.61 19.78
N THR A 83 -7.39 -4.82 19.92
CA THR A 83 -8.41 -4.16 19.10
C THR A 83 -8.70 -2.75 19.59
N LEU A 84 -9.07 -1.85 18.68
CA LEU A 84 -9.60 -0.52 19.00
C LEU A 84 -11.15 -0.50 19.05
N PHE A 85 -11.81 -1.66 19.03
CA PHE A 85 -13.27 -1.75 19.09
C PHE A 85 -13.79 -1.54 20.50
N SER A 86 -15.05 -1.08 20.59
CA SER A 86 -15.79 -0.97 21.87
C SER A 86 -15.05 -0.16 22.93
N SER A 87 -14.50 0.99 22.55
CA SER A 87 -13.77 1.92 23.43
C SER A 87 -12.49 1.36 24.05
N LYS A 88 -11.94 0.28 23.50
CA LYS A 88 -10.60 -0.18 23.86
C LYS A 88 -9.57 0.63 23.11
N SER A 89 -8.41 0.85 23.70
CA SER A 89 -7.28 1.53 23.07
C SER A 89 -5.96 1.09 23.70
N HIS A 90 -4.86 1.56 23.13
CA HIS A 90 -3.51 1.37 23.66
C HIS A 90 -2.63 2.58 23.33
N GLU A 91 -1.65 2.81 24.19
CA GLU A 91 -0.81 3.99 24.19
C GLU A 91 -0.16 4.30 22.81
N PRO A 92 0.52 3.35 22.12
CA PRO A 92 1.13 3.66 20.83
C PRO A 92 0.14 4.17 19.76
N ALA A 93 -1.08 3.63 19.70
CA ALA A 93 -2.08 4.10 18.75
C ALA A 93 -2.56 5.51 19.07
N ILE A 94 -2.74 5.84 20.37
CA ILE A 94 -3.17 7.17 20.81
C ILE A 94 -2.10 8.22 20.43
N LEU A 95 -0.85 7.99 20.83
CA LEU A 95 0.26 8.91 20.58
C LEU A 95 0.54 9.09 19.09
N LEU A 96 0.49 8.00 18.30
CA LEU A 96 0.65 8.08 16.85
C LEU A 96 -0.50 8.88 16.20
N ALA A 97 -1.75 8.69 16.66
CA ALA A 97 -2.89 9.43 16.13
C ALA A 97 -2.76 10.94 16.42
N GLU A 98 -2.36 11.32 17.62
CA GLU A 98 -2.06 12.71 18.00
C GLU A 98 -1.00 13.30 17.07
N LYS A 99 0.15 12.61 16.94
CA LYS A 99 1.26 13.06 16.10
C LYS A 99 0.87 13.24 14.64
N LEU A 100 0.08 12.34 14.08
CA LEU A 100 -0.40 12.45 12.71
C LEU A 100 -1.34 13.64 12.51
N ILE A 101 -2.21 13.97 13.47
CA ILE A 101 -3.05 15.17 13.40
C ILE A 101 -2.21 16.44 13.49
N GLU A 102 -1.23 16.52 14.40
CA GLU A 102 -0.30 17.65 14.50
C GLU A 102 0.44 17.93 13.18
N MET A 103 0.87 16.86 12.50
CA MET A 103 1.59 16.97 11.21
C MET A 103 0.67 17.22 10.01
N SER A 104 -0.64 17.03 10.17
CA SER A 104 -1.59 17.21 9.08
C SER A 104 -1.92 18.69 8.84
N PRO A 105 -2.42 19.05 7.65
CA PRO A 105 -2.88 20.42 7.37
C PRO A 105 -4.24 20.74 8.01
N PHE A 106 -4.82 19.81 8.77
CA PHE A 106 -6.13 19.97 9.38
C PHE A 106 -6.01 20.46 10.82
N SER A 107 -6.87 21.39 11.21
CA SER A 107 -6.90 21.92 12.59
C SER A 107 -7.50 20.91 13.59
N SER A 108 -8.21 19.90 13.10
CA SER A 108 -8.81 18.82 13.91
C SER A 108 -9.12 17.62 13.03
N GLY A 109 -9.24 16.45 13.63
CA GLY A 109 -9.56 15.22 12.91
C GLY A 109 -9.48 13.97 13.79
N LYS A 110 -9.70 12.84 13.17
CA LYS A 110 -9.52 11.51 13.75
C LYS A 110 -8.70 10.65 12.79
N VAL A 111 -7.84 9.82 13.33
CA VAL A 111 -7.06 8.86 12.55
C VAL A 111 -7.73 7.51 12.59
N PHE A 112 -7.90 6.90 11.43
CA PHE A 112 -8.27 5.50 11.26
C PHE A 112 -7.05 4.74 10.75
N PHE A 113 -6.62 3.73 11.49
CA PHE A 113 -5.50 2.88 11.09
C PHE A 113 -6.01 1.71 10.24
N GLY A 114 -5.53 1.60 9.02
CA GLY A 114 -5.78 0.49 8.11
C GLY A 114 -4.53 -0.38 7.93
N LEU A 115 -4.68 -1.45 7.15
CA LEU A 115 -3.59 -2.40 6.86
C LEU A 115 -2.80 -2.02 5.60
N SER A 116 -3.36 -1.19 4.75
CA SER A 116 -2.76 -0.78 3.47
C SER A 116 -3.42 0.49 2.92
N GLY A 117 -2.80 1.12 1.93
CA GLY A 117 -3.43 2.21 1.17
C GLY A 117 -4.72 1.77 0.45
N SER A 118 -4.79 0.52 0.00
CA SER A 118 -6.01 -0.06 -0.60
C SER A 118 -7.16 -0.09 0.39
N ASP A 119 -6.94 -0.62 1.59
CA ASP A 119 -7.92 -0.66 2.67
C ASP A 119 -8.32 0.75 3.13
N ALA A 120 -7.37 1.67 3.24
CA ALA A 120 -7.64 3.07 3.56
C ALA A 120 -8.56 3.72 2.52
N ASN A 121 -8.33 3.53 1.23
CA ASN A 121 -9.17 4.06 0.16
C ASN A 121 -10.57 3.43 0.15
N ASP A 122 -10.69 2.12 0.35
CA ASP A 122 -11.99 1.46 0.48
C ASP A 122 -12.77 1.98 1.69
N THR A 123 -12.09 2.20 2.81
CA THR A 123 -12.70 2.77 4.03
C THR A 123 -13.15 4.21 3.81
N GLN A 124 -12.33 5.05 3.16
CA GLN A 124 -12.71 6.43 2.80
C GLN A 124 -13.95 6.44 1.90
N TYR A 125 -14.00 5.58 0.88
CA TYR A 125 -15.15 5.47 0.00
C TYR A 125 -16.44 5.08 0.75
N LYS A 126 -16.35 4.12 1.66
CA LYS A 126 -17.49 3.72 2.52
C LYS A 126 -17.95 4.87 3.42
N LEU A 127 -17.01 5.55 4.08
CA LEU A 127 -17.32 6.68 4.96
C LEU A 127 -17.92 7.85 4.19
N PHE A 128 -17.39 8.17 3.01
CA PHE A 128 -17.93 9.19 2.12
C PHE A 128 -19.37 8.87 1.71
N THR A 129 -19.63 7.63 1.29
CA THR A 129 -20.97 7.16 0.92
C THR A 129 -21.93 7.24 2.11
N TYR A 130 -21.52 6.74 3.27
CA TYR A 130 -22.31 6.78 4.50
C TYR A 130 -22.66 8.23 4.91
N ALA A 131 -21.67 9.11 4.91
CA ALA A 131 -21.87 10.52 5.28
C ALA A 131 -22.87 11.21 4.33
N ASN A 132 -22.75 11.03 3.02
CA ASN A 132 -23.67 11.62 2.06
C ASN A 132 -25.10 11.06 2.20
N ASN A 133 -25.26 9.78 2.47
CA ASN A 133 -26.59 9.20 2.78
C ASN A 133 -27.20 9.84 4.03
N LYS A 134 -26.43 10.02 5.10
CA LYS A 134 -26.90 10.68 6.33
C LYS A 134 -27.23 12.15 6.12
N LEU A 135 -26.57 12.83 5.20
CA LEU A 135 -26.82 14.23 4.83
C LEU A 135 -27.99 14.39 3.83
N GLY A 136 -28.70 13.32 3.50
CA GLY A 136 -29.80 13.34 2.52
C GLY A 136 -29.34 13.59 1.08
N LYS A 137 -28.09 13.23 0.76
CA LYS A 137 -27.47 13.38 -0.58
C LYS A 137 -27.07 12.00 -1.17
N PRO A 138 -28.03 11.05 -1.34
CA PRO A 138 -27.71 9.68 -1.74
C PRO A 138 -27.07 9.60 -3.13
N GLU A 139 -27.28 10.58 -4.00
CA GLU A 139 -26.71 10.63 -5.35
C GLU A 139 -25.25 11.12 -5.38
N LYS A 140 -24.74 11.69 -4.28
CA LYS A 140 -23.35 12.20 -4.22
C LYS A 140 -22.37 11.09 -3.87
N LYS A 141 -22.06 10.21 -4.85
CA LYS A 141 -21.20 9.03 -4.68
C LYS A 141 -20.05 8.94 -5.67
N LYS A 142 -19.94 9.91 -6.58
CA LYS A 142 -18.90 9.88 -7.61
C LYS A 142 -17.55 10.24 -7.03
N ILE A 143 -16.55 9.42 -7.36
CA ILE A 143 -15.13 9.61 -7.04
C ILE A 143 -14.41 9.96 -8.34
N LEU A 144 -13.66 11.05 -8.32
CA LEU A 144 -12.79 11.43 -9.42
C LEU A 144 -11.38 10.89 -9.19
N ALA A 145 -10.89 10.14 -10.13
CA ALA A 145 -9.53 9.63 -10.16
C ALA A 145 -8.83 10.07 -11.45
N ARG A 146 -7.54 9.83 -11.56
CA ARG A 146 -6.80 10.19 -12.77
C ARG A 146 -6.39 8.94 -13.56
N LYS A 147 -6.44 9.04 -14.88
CA LYS A 147 -5.77 8.08 -15.77
C LYS A 147 -4.30 7.99 -15.37
N LYS A 148 -3.73 6.79 -15.40
CA LYS A 148 -2.37 6.47 -14.93
C LYS A 148 -2.12 6.66 -13.43
N GLY A 149 -3.13 7.04 -12.63
CA GLY A 149 -3.05 7.06 -11.17
C GLY A 149 -3.20 5.66 -10.60
N TYR A 150 -2.50 5.37 -9.50
CA TYR A 150 -2.63 4.13 -8.74
C TYR A 150 -3.24 4.44 -7.37
N HIS A 151 -4.28 3.71 -6.99
CA HIS A 151 -5.03 3.93 -5.75
C HIS A 151 -5.22 2.65 -4.92
N GLY A 152 -4.71 1.53 -5.38
CA GLY A 152 -4.80 0.25 -4.71
C GLY A 152 -5.33 -0.87 -5.57
N VAL A 153 -5.54 -2.05 -4.96
CA VAL A 153 -5.88 -3.30 -5.63
C VAL A 153 -7.09 -4.03 -5.03
N THR A 154 -7.71 -3.53 -3.97
CA THR A 154 -9.04 -3.99 -3.51
C THR A 154 -10.12 -3.51 -4.48
N VAL A 155 -11.32 -4.06 -4.42
CA VAL A 155 -12.36 -3.81 -5.43
C VAL A 155 -12.64 -2.33 -5.66
N ALA A 156 -12.84 -1.53 -4.60
CA ALA A 156 -13.10 -0.10 -4.76
C ALA A 156 -11.83 0.67 -5.15
N SER A 157 -10.71 0.42 -4.50
CA SER A 157 -9.45 1.12 -4.81
C SER A 157 -8.90 0.75 -6.18
N ALA A 158 -9.06 -0.50 -6.64
CA ALA A 158 -8.74 -0.89 -8.02
C ALA A 158 -9.67 -0.21 -9.04
N SER A 159 -10.94 0.00 -8.69
CA SER A 159 -11.86 0.77 -9.53
C SER A 159 -11.46 2.25 -9.63
N MET A 160 -10.84 2.83 -8.58
CA MET A 160 -10.24 4.16 -8.61
C MET A 160 -8.95 4.20 -9.43
N THR A 161 -8.18 3.12 -9.45
CA THR A 161 -6.90 3.03 -10.18
C THR A 161 -7.11 3.25 -11.67
N GLY A 162 -6.37 4.18 -12.27
CA GLY A 162 -6.47 4.55 -13.69
C GLY A 162 -5.49 3.81 -14.61
N LEU A 163 -5.08 2.59 -14.25
CA LEU A 163 -4.16 1.74 -15.01
C LEU A 163 -4.95 0.65 -15.75
N PRO A 164 -5.03 0.67 -17.09
CA PRO A 164 -5.87 -0.25 -17.87
C PRO A 164 -5.61 -1.74 -17.59
N ASN A 165 -4.35 -2.11 -17.37
CA ASN A 165 -3.97 -3.50 -17.07
C ASN A 165 -4.53 -3.99 -15.72
N GLN A 166 -4.82 -3.09 -14.78
CA GLN A 166 -5.45 -3.40 -13.50
C GLN A 166 -6.97 -3.63 -13.61
N HIS A 167 -7.56 -3.32 -14.77
CA HIS A 167 -8.99 -3.45 -15.02
C HIS A 167 -9.34 -4.62 -15.94
N LYS A 168 -8.40 -5.00 -16.80
CA LYS A 168 -8.62 -6.03 -17.82
C LYS A 168 -8.95 -7.37 -17.17
N LEU A 169 -10.11 -7.95 -17.50
CA LEU A 169 -10.60 -9.25 -17.01
C LEU A 169 -10.94 -9.33 -15.52
N PHE A 170 -11.00 -8.20 -14.80
CA PHE A 170 -11.35 -8.17 -13.37
C PHE A 170 -12.80 -7.74 -13.10
N ASP A 171 -13.55 -7.30 -14.11
CA ASP A 171 -14.95 -6.89 -14.03
C ASP A 171 -15.25 -5.93 -12.85
N LEU A 172 -14.35 -4.97 -12.65
CA LEU A 172 -14.44 -4.01 -11.54
C LEU A 172 -15.64 -3.08 -11.70
N PRO A 173 -16.35 -2.73 -10.60
CA PRO A 173 -17.45 -1.78 -10.63
C PRO A 173 -16.93 -0.38 -10.98
N LYS A 174 -17.48 0.24 -12.05
CA LYS A 174 -17.01 1.56 -12.54
C LYS A 174 -18.04 2.67 -12.40
N GLU A 175 -19.26 2.37 -11.98
CA GLU A 175 -20.40 3.31 -11.97
C GLU A 175 -20.08 4.61 -11.21
N HIS A 176 -19.39 4.50 -10.08
CA HIS A 176 -19.07 5.66 -9.24
C HIS A 176 -17.64 6.21 -9.44
N PHE A 177 -16.82 5.59 -10.30
CA PHE A 177 -15.41 5.94 -10.46
C PHE A 177 -15.16 6.55 -11.84
N ILE A 178 -14.87 7.86 -11.86
CA ILE A 178 -14.68 8.63 -13.08
C ILE A 178 -13.20 8.96 -13.23
N HIS A 179 -12.61 8.58 -14.36
CA HIS A 179 -11.21 8.86 -14.65
C HIS A 179 -11.06 10.10 -15.55
N THR A 180 -10.42 11.13 -15.01
CA THR A 180 -10.04 12.35 -15.75
C THR A 180 -8.64 12.20 -16.35
N GLU A 181 -8.28 13.10 -17.26
CA GLU A 181 -6.96 13.10 -17.88
C GLU A 181 -5.83 13.31 -16.85
N THR A 182 -4.65 12.79 -17.17
CA THR A 182 -3.46 13.01 -16.36
C THR A 182 -2.92 14.43 -16.54
N PRO A 183 -2.45 15.14 -15.49
CA PRO A 183 -1.91 16.50 -15.60
C PRO A 183 -0.46 16.52 -16.11
N HIS A 184 -0.10 15.62 -17.02
CA HIS A 184 1.25 15.49 -17.54
C HIS A 184 1.49 16.50 -18.68
N TYR A 185 2.06 17.66 -18.35
CA TYR A 185 2.26 18.78 -19.26
C TYR A 185 2.90 18.37 -20.60
N PHE A 186 4.01 17.64 -20.58
CA PHE A 186 4.76 17.28 -21.79
C PHE A 186 4.01 16.32 -22.72
N LYS A 187 3.05 15.57 -22.24
CA LYS A 187 2.26 14.63 -23.05
C LYS A 187 0.88 15.15 -23.40
N GLU A 188 0.27 15.93 -22.52
CA GLU A 188 -1.12 16.41 -22.67
C GLU A 188 -1.20 17.89 -23.09
N GLY A 189 -0.07 18.56 -23.18
CA GLY A 189 0.26 19.74 -23.98
C GLY A 189 -0.62 20.98 -23.89
N LYS A 190 -1.36 21.26 -22.83
CA LYS A 190 -2.04 22.56 -22.67
C LYS A 190 -1.56 23.28 -21.41
N ILE A 191 -0.93 24.45 -21.60
CA ILE A 191 -0.61 25.39 -20.53
C ILE A 191 -1.87 25.64 -19.70
N GLY A 192 -1.75 25.53 -18.36
CA GLY A 192 -2.85 25.77 -17.41
C GLY A 192 -3.51 24.51 -16.81
N ARG A 193 -3.27 23.32 -17.33
CA ARG A 193 -3.82 22.09 -16.75
C ARG A 193 -3.09 21.63 -15.47
N ALA A 194 -1.89 22.13 -15.22
CA ALA A 194 -1.10 21.79 -14.03
C ALA A 194 -1.44 22.64 -12.79
N HIS A 195 -2.31 23.61 -12.92
CA HIS A 195 -2.63 24.58 -11.86
C HIS A 195 -4.10 24.52 -11.40
N VAL A 196 -4.82 23.44 -11.69
CA VAL A 196 -6.19 23.26 -11.23
C VAL A 196 -6.23 22.14 -10.19
#